data_b3913eed7e5ead33aa9dec3cbf1f8f21
#
_entry.id   b3913eed7e5ead33aa9dec3cbf1f8f21
#
_cell.length_a   1.000
_cell.length_b   1.000
_cell.length_c   1.000
_cell.angle_alpha   90.00
_cell.angle_beta   90.00
_cell.angle_gamma   90.00
#
_symmetry.space_group_name_H-M   'P 1'
#
loop_
_entity.id
_entity.type
_entity.pdbx_description
1 polymer ?
#
loop_
_entity_poly.entity_id
_entity_poly.type
_entity_poly.pdbx_seq_one_letter_code
_entity_poly.pdbx_strand_id
1 'polypeptide(L)'
;ISACLVGSEMCIRDSYQTMVMVQNFLPEIYDGDYRILIIHGEPFPIALARIPQKGSFKGNLAAGGKGEARELSNDQIKVSKEIGKLLVQEGILFAGIDMIGNHLTEINITSPTGAREILSQTGQNPIKAFLQSI
;
A
#
# COMPACT_ATOMS: atom_id res chain seq x y z
N ILE A 1 23.70 5.68 -6.15
CA ILE A 1 22.32 5.18 -6.33
C ILE A 1 22.18 3.99 -5.40
N SER A 2 21.32 4.12 -4.39
CA SER A 2 21.03 3.01 -3.48
C SER A 2 19.89 2.19 -4.10
N ALA A 3 20.19 0.99 -4.60
CA ALA A 3 19.20 0.06 -5.12
C ALA A 3 18.88 -1.00 -4.05
N CYS A 4 17.61 -1.31 -3.86
CA CYS A 4 17.16 -2.34 -2.93
C CYS A 4 16.58 -3.52 -3.71
N LEU A 5 16.97 -4.73 -3.36
CA LEU A 5 16.35 -5.96 -3.85
C LEU A 5 15.13 -6.29 -3.00
N VAL A 6 14.04 -6.63 -3.64
CA VAL A 6 12.75 -6.87 -2.97
C VAL A 6 12.69 -8.29 -2.42
N GLY A 7 12.49 -8.42 -1.11
CA GLY A 7 12.18 -9.68 -0.46
C GLY A 7 13.31 -10.73 -0.44
N SER A 8 12.93 -11.99 -0.63
CA SER A 8 13.82 -13.16 -0.67
C SER A 8 14.53 -13.35 -2.01
N GLU A 9 14.31 -12.47 -2.98
CA GLU A 9 14.84 -12.61 -4.35
C GLU A 9 16.35 -12.56 -4.44
N MET A 10 17.03 -11.91 -3.47
CA MET A 10 18.48 -11.92 -3.38
C MET A 10 19.04 -13.35 -3.27
N CYS A 11 18.45 -14.18 -2.40
CA CYS A 11 18.86 -15.59 -2.27
C CYS A 11 18.55 -16.40 -3.52
N ILE A 12 17.41 -16.14 -4.17
CA ILE A 12 17.03 -16.80 -5.43
C ILE A 12 18.02 -16.46 -6.54
N ARG A 13 18.40 -15.19 -6.69
CA ARG A 13 19.40 -14.76 -7.66
C ARG A 13 20.72 -15.48 -7.48
N ASP A 14 21.23 -15.52 -6.26
CA ASP A 14 22.52 -16.11 -5.96
C ASP A 14 22.53 -17.63 -6.17
N SER A 15 21.40 -18.29 -5.92
CA SER A 15 21.28 -19.75 -6.06
C SER A 15 20.94 -20.21 -7.48
N TYR A 16 20.13 -19.43 -8.23
CA TYR A 16 19.55 -19.89 -9.50
C TYR A 16 19.84 -18.95 -10.68
N GLN A 17 20.61 -17.89 -10.50
CA GLN A 17 20.91 -16.88 -11.55
C GLN A 17 19.64 -16.32 -12.22
N THR A 18 18.56 -16.20 -11.48
CA THR A 18 17.27 -15.73 -11.97
C THR A 18 17.24 -14.20 -12.08
N MET A 19 16.50 -13.66 -13.05
CA MET A 19 16.23 -12.22 -13.12
C MET A 19 15.45 -11.79 -11.89
N VAL A 20 15.89 -10.67 -11.29
CA VAL A 20 15.24 -10.06 -10.13
C VAL A 20 14.85 -8.62 -10.44
N MET A 21 13.76 -8.16 -9.84
CA MET A 21 13.35 -6.77 -9.94
C MET A 21 14.22 -5.91 -9.02
N VAL A 22 14.80 -4.85 -9.57
CA VAL A 22 15.60 -3.87 -8.83
C VAL A 22 14.91 -2.51 -8.92
N GLN A 23 14.68 -1.89 -7.77
CA GLN A 23 14.03 -0.58 -7.66
C GLN A 23 14.92 0.38 -6.86
N ASN A 24 14.70 1.69 -7.06
CA ASN A 24 15.33 2.70 -6.21
C ASN A 24 14.81 2.55 -4.78
N PHE A 25 15.72 2.66 -3.82
CA PHE A 25 15.34 2.69 -2.42
C PHE A 25 14.67 4.04 -2.09
N LEU A 26 13.50 3.99 -1.49
CA LEU A 26 12.74 5.14 -1.03
C LEU A 26 12.91 5.27 0.49
N PRO A 27 13.69 6.23 0.98
CA PRO A 27 13.93 6.40 2.42
C PRO A 27 12.66 6.76 3.20
N GLU A 28 11.63 7.27 2.54
CA GLU A 28 10.31 7.57 3.09
C GLU A 28 9.59 6.32 3.63
N ILE A 29 10.09 5.10 3.33
CA ILE A 29 9.61 3.85 3.92
C ILE A 29 9.62 3.87 5.46
N TYR A 30 10.54 4.62 6.06
CA TYR A 30 10.64 4.75 7.52
C TYR A 30 9.50 5.59 8.13
N ASP A 31 8.82 6.43 7.34
CA ASP A 31 7.56 7.07 7.73
C ASP A 31 6.36 6.14 7.56
N GLY A 32 6.48 5.16 6.70
CA GLY A 32 5.51 4.11 6.45
C GLY A 32 5.28 3.80 4.98
N ASP A 33 4.84 2.58 4.75
CA ASP A 33 4.26 2.10 3.50
C ASP A 33 2.73 2.19 3.65
N TYR A 34 2.11 3.11 2.93
CA TYR A 34 0.70 3.47 3.10
C TYR A 34 -0.20 2.59 2.23
N ARG A 35 -0.96 1.69 2.85
CA ARG A 35 -2.06 0.97 2.20
C ARG A 35 -3.29 1.88 2.14
N ILE A 36 -3.66 2.32 0.95
CA ILE A 36 -4.83 3.15 0.66
C ILE A 36 -5.89 2.29 -0.02
N LEU A 37 -7.10 2.27 0.50
CA LEU A 37 -8.21 1.56 -0.11
C LEU A 37 -8.92 2.48 -1.10
N ILE A 38 -9.14 1.99 -2.31
CA ILE A 38 -9.88 2.67 -3.38
C ILE A 38 -11.27 2.04 -3.49
N ILE A 39 -12.29 2.85 -3.39
CA ILE A 39 -13.71 2.44 -3.39
C ILE A 39 -14.42 3.23 -4.49
N HIS A 40 -14.92 2.55 -5.53
CA HIS A 40 -15.56 3.19 -6.69
C HIS A 40 -14.72 4.33 -7.29
N GLY A 41 -13.40 4.14 -7.35
CA GLY A 41 -12.47 5.12 -7.91
C GLY A 41 -12.03 6.24 -6.95
N GLU A 42 -12.62 6.33 -5.76
CA GLU A 42 -12.25 7.32 -4.76
C GLU A 42 -11.43 6.70 -3.62
N PRO A 43 -10.37 7.36 -3.15
CA PRO A 43 -9.62 6.88 -1.99
C PRO A 43 -10.45 7.01 -0.72
N PHE A 44 -10.43 5.96 0.11
CA PHE A 44 -10.93 6.07 1.47
C PHE A 44 -10.06 7.07 2.26
N PRO A 45 -10.65 7.97 3.07
CA PRO A 45 -9.92 9.12 3.64
C PRO A 45 -8.79 8.75 4.62
N ILE A 46 -8.79 7.49 5.08
CA ILE A 46 -7.80 6.97 6.02
C ILE A 46 -7.04 5.81 5.39
N ALA A 47 -5.71 5.89 5.40
CA ALA A 47 -4.82 4.82 5.03
C ALA A 47 -4.32 4.05 6.25
N LEU A 48 -3.81 2.85 6.03
CA LEU A 48 -3.02 2.11 7.01
C LEU A 48 -1.53 2.29 6.70
N ALA A 49 -0.85 3.12 7.46
CA ALA A 49 0.61 3.27 7.40
C ALA A 49 1.26 2.06 8.08
N ARG A 50 2.02 1.27 7.32
CA ARG A 50 2.76 0.11 7.80
C ARG A 50 4.20 0.53 8.08
N ILE A 51 4.52 0.76 9.34
CA ILE A 51 5.81 1.30 9.78
C ILE A 51 6.78 0.15 10.04
N PRO A 52 7.96 0.13 9.38
CA PRO A 52 8.95 -0.90 9.62
C PRO A 52 9.46 -0.89 11.07
N GLN A 53 9.87 -2.06 11.56
CA GLN A 53 10.59 -2.14 12.81
C GLN A 53 11.98 -1.49 12.69
N LYS A 54 12.52 -1.03 13.84
CA LYS A 54 13.87 -0.45 13.92
C LYS A 54 14.90 -1.42 13.33
N GLY A 55 15.67 -0.95 12.34
CA GLY A 55 16.69 -1.78 11.65
C GLY A 55 16.15 -2.64 10.50
N SER A 56 14.87 -2.54 10.17
CA SER A 56 14.27 -3.18 9.01
C SER A 56 13.70 -2.12 8.06
N PHE A 57 13.63 -2.44 6.76
CA PHE A 57 12.91 -1.67 5.76
C PHE A 57 11.61 -2.36 5.32
N LYS A 58 11.24 -3.49 5.94
CA LYS A 58 10.01 -4.23 5.62
C LYS A 58 8.84 -3.67 6.42
N GLY A 59 7.93 -2.94 5.77
CA GLY A 59 6.71 -2.38 6.35
C GLY A 59 5.57 -3.40 6.52
N ASN A 60 5.70 -4.61 5.96
CA ASN A 60 4.65 -5.62 6.01
C ASN A 60 4.30 -6.02 7.45
N LEU A 61 3.00 -5.98 7.81
CA LEU A 61 2.49 -6.36 9.13
C LEU A 61 2.85 -7.81 9.50
N ALA A 62 2.84 -8.72 8.51
CA ALA A 62 3.26 -10.12 8.71
C ALA A 62 4.74 -10.26 9.10
N ALA A 63 5.58 -9.27 8.78
CA ALA A 63 6.98 -9.20 9.19
C ALA A 63 7.18 -8.43 10.51
N GLY A 64 6.09 -8.15 11.25
CA GLY A 64 6.13 -7.47 12.55
C GLY A 64 6.09 -5.93 12.48
N GLY A 65 5.79 -5.36 11.31
CA GLY A 65 5.56 -3.92 11.17
C GLY A 65 4.36 -3.47 12.02
N LYS A 66 4.36 -2.21 12.45
CA LYS A 66 3.25 -1.59 13.17
C LYS A 66 2.33 -0.90 12.17
N GLY A 67 1.04 -1.25 12.19
CA GLY A 67 0.02 -0.56 11.39
C GLY A 67 -0.59 0.60 12.16
N GLU A 68 -0.55 1.79 11.59
CA GLU A 68 -1.19 3.00 12.14
C GLU A 68 -2.16 3.58 11.12
N ALA A 69 -3.40 3.84 11.55
CA ALA A 69 -4.38 4.56 10.73
C ALA A 69 -4.00 6.04 10.67
N ARG A 70 -3.84 6.58 9.46
CA ARG A 70 -3.46 7.98 9.21
C ARG A 70 -4.29 8.58 8.08
N GLU A 71 -4.54 9.88 8.17
CA GLU A 71 -5.14 10.64 7.06
C GLU A 71 -4.19 10.71 5.87
N LEU A 72 -4.77 10.80 4.67
CA LEU A 72 -4.03 10.93 3.43
C LEU A 72 -3.46 12.34 3.26
N SER A 73 -2.26 12.44 2.75
CA SER A 73 -1.72 13.71 2.24
C SER A 73 -2.43 14.12 0.93
N ASN A 74 -2.33 15.41 0.57
CA ASN A 74 -2.89 15.91 -0.69
C ASN A 74 -2.30 15.20 -1.92
N ASP A 75 -1.01 14.87 -1.89
CA ASP A 75 -0.34 14.16 -2.99
C ASP A 75 -0.82 12.71 -3.09
N GLN A 76 -0.98 12.04 -1.95
CA GLN A 76 -1.55 10.69 -1.91
C GLN A 76 -2.98 10.67 -2.44
N ILE A 77 -3.82 11.65 -2.08
CA ILE A 77 -5.18 11.79 -2.60
C ILE A 77 -5.16 11.97 -4.11
N LYS A 78 -4.28 12.84 -4.63
CA LYS A 78 -4.17 13.10 -6.08
C LYS A 78 -3.79 11.85 -6.85
N VAL A 79 -2.73 11.16 -6.46
CA VAL A 79 -2.29 9.91 -7.11
C VAL A 79 -3.38 8.84 -7.00
N SER A 80 -3.98 8.68 -5.83
CA SER A 80 -5.06 7.70 -5.61
C SER A 80 -6.26 7.92 -6.51
N LYS A 81 -6.66 9.18 -6.73
CA LYS A 81 -7.77 9.52 -7.65
C LYS A 81 -7.43 9.24 -9.11
N GLU A 82 -6.20 9.49 -9.53
CA GLU A 82 -5.76 9.17 -10.89
C GLU A 82 -5.80 7.65 -11.14
N ILE A 83 -5.27 6.87 -10.21
CA ILE A 83 -5.34 5.40 -10.27
C ILE A 83 -6.80 4.91 -10.17
N GLY A 84 -7.58 5.50 -9.29
CA GLY A 84 -9.00 5.17 -9.12
C GLY A 84 -9.81 5.29 -10.41
N LYS A 85 -9.57 6.33 -11.21
CA LYS A 85 -10.21 6.49 -12.52
C LYS A 85 -9.88 5.35 -13.48
N LEU A 86 -8.62 4.93 -13.53
CA LEU A 86 -8.18 3.79 -14.35
C LEU A 86 -8.83 2.49 -13.88
N LEU A 87 -8.88 2.25 -12.56
CA LEU A 87 -9.52 1.06 -11.99
C LEU A 87 -11.00 0.96 -12.36
N VAL A 88 -11.73 2.08 -12.28
CA VAL A 88 -13.17 2.11 -12.68
C VAL A 88 -13.34 1.82 -14.17
N GLN A 89 -12.48 2.34 -15.05
CA GLN A 89 -12.51 2.03 -16.48
C GLN A 89 -12.34 0.53 -16.77
N GLU A 90 -11.53 -0.15 -15.92
CA GLU A 90 -11.33 -1.61 -15.99
C GLU A 90 -12.41 -2.41 -15.22
N GLY A 91 -13.44 -1.74 -14.69
CA GLY A 91 -14.52 -2.38 -13.93
C GLY A 91 -14.15 -2.80 -12.52
N ILE A 92 -13.01 -2.30 -11.99
CA ILE A 92 -12.52 -2.62 -10.65
C ILE A 92 -13.04 -1.58 -9.67
N LEU A 93 -13.96 -1.97 -8.80
CA LEU A 93 -14.65 -1.09 -7.87
C LEU A 93 -14.04 -1.08 -6.47
N PHE A 94 -13.21 -2.07 -6.15
CA PHE A 94 -12.50 -2.15 -4.87
C PHE A 94 -11.07 -2.61 -5.06
N ALA A 95 -10.12 -1.80 -4.63
CA ALA A 95 -8.70 -2.09 -4.73
C ALA A 95 -7.92 -1.53 -3.53
N GLY A 96 -6.71 -1.99 -3.34
CA GLY A 96 -5.73 -1.39 -2.45
C GLY A 96 -4.53 -0.91 -3.25
N ILE A 97 -4.05 0.28 -2.98
CA ILE A 97 -2.76 0.73 -3.51
C ILE A 97 -1.78 0.95 -2.36
N ASP A 98 -0.52 0.73 -2.63
CA ASP A 98 0.55 0.97 -1.67
C ASP A 98 1.41 2.13 -2.14
N MET A 99 1.71 3.04 -1.21
CA MET A 99 2.50 4.23 -1.48
C MET A 99 3.58 4.44 -0.43
N ILE A 100 4.80 4.73 -0.87
CA ILE A 100 5.90 5.21 -0.03
C ILE A 100 6.16 6.67 -0.39
N GLY A 101 5.95 7.58 0.56
CA GLY A 101 5.92 9.00 0.25
C GLY A 101 4.87 9.31 -0.82
N ASN A 102 5.31 9.85 -1.96
CA ASN A 102 4.46 10.19 -3.11
C ASN A 102 4.56 9.15 -4.25
N HIS A 103 5.22 8.01 -4.02
CA HIS A 103 5.45 7.00 -5.03
C HIS A 103 4.51 5.83 -4.86
N LEU A 104 3.78 5.50 -5.93
CA LEU A 104 3.01 4.26 -6.03
C LEU A 104 3.98 3.09 -6.15
N THR A 105 3.82 2.07 -5.31
CA THR A 105 4.68 0.88 -5.29
C THR A 105 3.94 -0.39 -5.70
N GLU A 106 2.64 -0.49 -5.40
CA GLU A 106 1.83 -1.68 -5.69
C GLU A 106 0.37 -1.31 -5.93
N ILE A 107 -0.31 -2.09 -6.79
CA ILE A 107 -1.78 -2.09 -6.94
C ILE A 107 -2.27 -3.51 -6.67
N ASN A 108 -3.12 -3.67 -5.65
CA ASN A 108 -3.72 -4.95 -5.28
C ASN A 108 -5.21 -4.93 -5.60
N ILE A 109 -5.61 -5.72 -6.59
CA ILE A 109 -6.99 -5.82 -7.06
C ILE A 109 -7.70 -7.12 -6.65
N THR A 110 -6.98 -8.03 -6.01
CA THR A 110 -7.53 -9.35 -5.67
C THR A 110 -8.14 -9.37 -4.28
N SER A 111 -7.34 -9.00 -3.27
CA SER A 111 -7.71 -9.14 -1.86
C SER A 111 -6.98 -8.10 -1.00
N PRO A 112 -7.27 -6.80 -1.18
CA PRO A 112 -6.60 -5.77 -0.40
C PRO A 112 -6.95 -5.89 1.09
N THR A 113 -5.92 -5.90 1.93
CA THR A 113 -6.02 -5.91 3.39
C THR A 113 -5.95 -4.50 3.98
N GLY A 114 -6.19 -4.36 5.29
CA GLY A 114 -6.08 -3.08 6.01
C GLY A 114 -7.41 -2.52 6.51
N ALA A 115 -8.54 -2.96 5.96
CA ALA A 115 -9.86 -2.46 6.35
C ALA A 115 -10.20 -2.74 7.83
N ARG A 116 -9.78 -3.88 8.36
CA ARG A 116 -10.03 -4.26 9.77
C ARG A 116 -9.23 -3.42 10.73
N GLU A 117 -7.99 -3.15 10.40
CA GLU A 117 -7.06 -2.32 11.18
C GLU A 117 -7.55 -0.88 11.21
N ILE A 118 -7.98 -0.33 10.07
CA ILE A 118 -8.58 1.01 9.99
C ILE A 118 -9.84 1.07 10.86
N LEU A 119 -10.76 0.11 10.72
CA LEU A 119 -11.97 0.07 11.53
C LEU A 119 -11.67 0.01 13.02
N SER A 120 -10.74 -0.84 13.45
CA SER A 120 -10.42 -1.02 14.86
C SER A 120 -9.79 0.22 15.51
N GLN A 121 -9.05 1.01 14.73
CA GLN A 121 -8.36 2.20 15.25
C GLN A 121 -9.20 3.48 15.17
N THR A 122 -10.12 3.57 14.20
CA THR A 122 -10.83 4.83 13.89
C THR A 122 -12.34 4.74 14.02
N GLY A 123 -12.89 3.53 14.10
CA GLY A 123 -14.34 3.31 14.03
C GLY A 123 -14.93 3.48 12.62
N GLN A 124 -14.15 3.93 11.64
CA GLN A 124 -14.59 4.07 10.25
C GLN A 124 -14.43 2.75 9.51
N ASN A 125 -15.48 2.32 8.81
CA ASN A 125 -15.53 1.01 8.17
C ASN A 125 -15.48 1.12 6.65
N PRO A 126 -14.32 0.85 6.01
CA PRO A 126 -14.18 0.90 4.56
C PRO A 126 -15.08 -0.10 3.81
N ILE A 127 -15.29 -1.28 4.40
CA ILE A 127 -16.16 -2.32 3.78
C ILE A 127 -17.62 -1.88 3.80
N LYS A 128 -18.07 -1.26 4.89
CA LYS A 128 -19.42 -0.69 4.94
C LYS A 128 -19.58 0.42 3.91
N ALA A 129 -18.59 1.29 3.75
CA ALA A 129 -18.61 2.34 2.73
C ALA A 129 -18.72 1.74 1.31
N PHE A 130 -17.97 0.67 1.02
CA PHE A 130 -18.06 -0.04 -0.25
C PHE A 130 -19.45 -0.65 -0.48
N LEU A 131 -20.00 -1.36 0.51
CA LEU A 131 -21.32 -2.00 0.37
C LEU A 131 -22.48 -1.00 0.26
N GLN A 132 -22.33 0.22 0.78
CA GLN A 132 -23.34 1.27 0.67
C GLN A 132 -23.29 2.03 -0.68
N SER A 133 -22.23 1.83 -1.45
CA SER A 133 -22.02 2.48 -2.74
C SER A 133 -22.38 1.58 -3.94
N ILE A 134 -22.78 0.33 -3.67
CA ILE A 134 -23.36 -0.60 -4.64
C ILE A 134 -24.89 -0.48 -4.62
#